data_c7487df50b14069902de3097b68a572b
#
_entry.id   c7487df50b14069902de3097b68a572b
#
_cell.length_a   1.000
_cell.length_b   1.000
_cell.length_c   1.000
_cell.angle_alpha   90.00
_cell.angle_beta   90.00
_cell.angle_gamma   90.00
#
_symmetry.space_group_name_H-M   'P 1'
#
loop_
_entity.id
_entity.type
_entity.pdbx_description
1 polymer ?
#
loop_
_entity_poly.entity_id
_entity_poly.type
_entity_poly.pdbx_seq_one_letter_code
_entity_poly.pdbx_strand_id
1 'polypeptide(L)'
;MNNWIDRGGDALPLGTHDNRKKLDRRHARRSGVPLTIGITILLSTLGSRLGYAHDPSHPELKAWFESLKSGKGPCCSDADGTAVSDVDWQSANGHYRVRLDGEWIDVPDEAVITESNRVGRTMVWPLRGYMGTTIRCFMPGSMT
;
A
#
# COMPACT_ATOMS: atom_id res chain seq x y z
N MET A 1 -49.46 8.02 30.23
CA MET A 1 -49.31 7.12 31.38
C MET A 1 -47.85 6.79 31.48
N ASN A 2 -47.20 7.52 32.35
CA ASN A 2 -46.38 7.08 33.52
C ASN A 2 -45.07 6.34 33.13
N ASN A 3 -43.90 6.63 33.62
CA ASN A 3 -43.37 7.32 34.80
C ASN A 3 -41.84 7.33 34.64
N TRP A 4 -41.16 8.42 34.81
CA TRP A 4 -40.31 8.76 35.93
C TRP A 4 -39.40 7.62 36.46
N ILE A 5 -38.08 7.77 36.47
CA ILE A 5 -37.31 7.95 37.70
C ILE A 5 -35.95 8.54 37.39
N ASP A 6 -35.80 9.71 37.95
CA ASP A 6 -34.60 10.48 38.25
C ASP A 6 -33.86 9.86 39.44
N ARG A 7 -32.55 9.84 39.45
CA ARG A 7 -31.64 9.81 40.62
C ARG A 7 -30.24 9.54 40.09
N GLY A 8 -29.24 10.26 40.35
CA GLY A 8 -28.84 11.10 41.43
C GLY A 8 -27.33 11.26 41.28
N GLY A 9 -26.87 12.45 41.51
CA GLY A 9 -25.49 12.81 41.44
C GLY A 9 -24.65 12.21 42.53
N ASP A 10 -23.37 12.05 42.24
CA ASP A 10 -22.34 12.03 43.27
C ASP A 10 -21.12 12.79 42.77
N ALA A 11 -20.76 13.76 43.59
CA ALA A 11 -19.70 14.71 43.43
C ALA A 11 -18.32 14.07 43.62
N LEU A 12 -17.36 14.47 42.81
CA LEU A 12 -15.96 14.15 42.96
C LEU A 12 -15.31 15.02 44.04
N PRO A 13 -14.40 14.51 44.86
CA PRO A 13 -13.49 15.33 45.63
C PRO A 13 -12.20 15.59 44.86
N LEU A 14 -11.84 16.86 44.77
CA LEU A 14 -10.54 17.37 44.41
C LEU A 14 -9.49 16.84 45.42
N GLY A 15 -8.54 16.10 44.91
CA GLY A 15 -7.33 15.72 45.63
C GLY A 15 -6.13 16.50 45.12
N THR A 16 -5.81 17.61 45.77
CA THR A 16 -4.54 18.32 45.62
C THR A 16 -3.41 17.51 46.31
N HIS A 17 -2.47 16.99 45.55
CA HIS A 17 -1.19 16.56 46.10
C HIS A 17 -0.04 17.36 45.48
N ASP A 18 0.30 18.40 46.23
CA ASP A 18 1.57 19.10 46.17
C ASP A 18 2.67 18.15 46.66
N ASN A 19 3.60 17.82 45.81
CA ASN A 19 4.81 17.11 46.25
C ASN A 19 6.06 17.77 45.64
N ARG A 20 6.41 18.92 46.24
CA ARG A 20 7.76 19.48 46.13
C ARG A 20 8.76 18.51 46.79
N LYS A 21 9.52 17.83 45.99
CA LYS A 21 10.77 17.22 46.46
C LYS A 21 11.94 17.89 45.77
N LYS A 22 12.47 18.83 46.55
CA LYS A 22 13.88 19.12 46.83
C LYS A 22 14.91 18.57 45.86
N LEU A 23 15.55 19.56 45.19
CA LEU A 23 16.87 19.42 44.59
C LEU A 23 17.87 18.90 45.65
N ASP A 24 18.52 17.83 45.33
CA ASP A 24 19.80 17.50 45.94
C ASP A 24 20.89 17.51 44.88
N ARG A 25 21.64 18.59 44.86
CA ARG A 25 22.85 18.73 44.04
C ARG A 25 23.95 17.93 44.70
N ARG A 26 24.34 16.82 44.13
CA ARG A 26 25.65 16.23 44.42
C ARG A 26 26.47 16.15 43.13
N HIS A 27 27.45 17.03 43.11
CA HIS A 27 28.56 16.94 42.18
C HIS A 27 29.28 15.61 42.34
N ALA A 28 29.31 14.82 41.27
CA ALA A 28 30.33 13.80 41.13
C ALA A 28 31.00 14.01 39.75
N ARG A 29 32.18 14.63 39.85
CA ARG A 29 33.19 14.54 38.78
C ARG A 29 33.54 13.06 38.60
N ARG A 30 33.61 12.59 37.35
CA ARG A 30 34.81 11.89 36.85
C ARG A 30 34.59 11.27 35.46
N SER A 31 35.59 11.58 34.67
CA SER A 31 36.21 10.73 33.67
C SER A 31 35.47 10.54 32.34
N GLY A 32 36.00 11.30 31.40
CA GLY A 32 35.72 11.14 29.97
C GLY A 32 36.13 9.77 29.44
N VAL A 33 35.24 9.21 28.71
CA VAL A 33 35.52 8.31 27.62
C VAL A 33 34.65 8.81 26.45
N PRO A 34 35.22 9.32 25.38
CA PRO A 34 34.43 9.57 24.19
C PRO A 34 34.14 8.21 23.55
N LEU A 35 33.03 7.62 23.93
CA LEU A 35 32.47 6.49 23.17
C LEU A 35 31.94 7.06 21.89
N THR A 36 32.79 7.15 20.88
CA THR A 36 32.39 7.33 19.50
C THR A 36 31.60 6.09 19.06
N ILE A 37 30.32 6.07 19.41
CA ILE A 37 29.39 5.14 18.81
C ILE A 37 29.21 5.59 17.36
N GLY A 38 30.01 4.98 16.48
CA GLY A 38 29.78 5.02 15.05
C GLY A 38 28.43 4.36 14.80
N ILE A 39 27.38 5.16 14.74
CA ILE A 39 26.10 4.73 14.19
C ILE A 39 26.33 4.59 12.70
N THR A 40 26.75 3.41 12.30
CA THR A 40 26.67 2.98 10.91
C THR A 40 25.19 2.75 10.65
N ILE A 41 24.49 3.80 10.23
CA ILE A 41 23.16 3.68 9.65
C ILE A 41 23.36 2.94 8.35
N LEU A 42 23.23 1.61 8.41
CA LEU A 42 23.06 0.78 7.23
C LEU A 42 21.68 1.15 6.67
N LEU A 43 21.67 2.19 5.81
CA LEU A 43 20.50 2.52 5.00
C LEU A 43 20.31 1.35 4.04
N SER A 44 19.62 0.31 4.52
CA SER A 44 19.02 -0.70 3.66
C SER A 44 17.96 0.01 2.85
N THR A 45 18.35 0.59 1.73
CA THR A 45 17.43 1.00 0.70
C THR A 45 16.81 -0.28 0.15
N LEU A 46 15.74 -0.78 0.80
CA LEU A 46 14.78 -1.63 0.14
C LEU A 46 14.16 -0.75 -0.95
N GLY A 47 14.83 -0.70 -2.09
CA GLY A 47 14.28 -0.15 -3.30
C GLY A 47 13.08 -1.02 -3.65
N SER A 48 11.89 -0.60 -3.22
CA SER A 48 10.65 -1.07 -3.80
C SER A 48 10.77 -0.77 -5.30
N ARG A 49 11.10 -1.78 -6.07
CA ARG A 49 11.03 -1.68 -7.53
C ARG A 49 9.56 -1.55 -7.86
N LEU A 50 9.09 -0.31 -7.95
CA LEU A 50 7.83 -0.01 -8.61
C LEU A 50 7.98 -0.57 -10.03
N GLY A 51 7.32 -1.70 -10.26
CA GLY A 51 7.31 -2.31 -11.59
C GLY A 51 6.47 -1.43 -12.50
N TYR A 52 7.12 -0.53 -13.22
CA TYR A 52 6.47 0.19 -14.30
C TYR A 52 6.06 -0.81 -15.39
N ALA A 53 4.90 -0.59 -16.02
CA ALA A 53 4.49 -1.35 -17.20
C ALA A 53 5.51 -1.23 -18.31
N HIS A 54 6.08 -0.03 -18.44
CA HIS A 54 7.17 0.26 -19.36
C HIS A 54 8.49 -0.25 -18.78
N ASP A 55 9.06 -1.25 -19.43
CA ASP A 55 10.42 -1.70 -19.16
C ASP A 55 11.39 -0.93 -20.08
N PRO A 56 12.23 -0.03 -19.53
CA PRO A 56 13.19 0.73 -20.34
C PRO A 56 14.20 -0.15 -21.10
N SER A 57 14.38 -1.42 -20.65
CA SER A 57 15.25 -2.40 -21.32
C SER A 57 14.58 -3.02 -22.55
N HIS A 58 13.27 -2.82 -22.75
CA HIS A 58 12.51 -3.37 -23.86
C HIS A 58 11.73 -2.27 -24.62
N PRO A 59 12.42 -1.31 -25.25
CA PRO A 59 11.77 -0.20 -25.94
C PRO A 59 10.89 -0.64 -27.11
N GLU A 60 11.13 -1.84 -27.67
CA GLU A 60 10.35 -2.45 -28.72
C GLU A 60 8.92 -2.81 -28.29
N LEU A 61 8.68 -2.96 -26.98
CA LEU A 61 7.34 -3.24 -26.44
C LEU A 61 6.49 -1.99 -26.30
N LYS A 62 7.08 -0.79 -26.40
CA LYS A 62 6.35 0.47 -26.17
C LYS A 62 5.09 0.58 -27.05
N ALA A 63 5.24 0.41 -28.36
CA ALA A 63 4.12 0.51 -29.30
C ALA A 63 3.03 -0.54 -29.01
N TRP A 64 3.42 -1.72 -28.56
CA TRP A 64 2.47 -2.75 -28.16
C TRP A 64 1.72 -2.35 -26.88
N PHE A 65 2.38 -1.85 -25.85
CA PHE A 65 1.73 -1.35 -24.63
C PHE A 65 0.73 -0.23 -24.94
N GLU A 66 1.09 0.70 -25.83
CA GLU A 66 0.22 1.79 -26.26
C GLU A 66 -1.02 1.32 -27.03
N SER A 67 -0.95 0.14 -27.65
CA SER A 67 -2.07 -0.46 -28.39
C SER A 67 -3.04 -1.24 -27.50
N LEU A 68 -2.66 -1.55 -26.26
CA LEU A 68 -3.46 -2.39 -25.37
C LEU A 68 -4.81 -1.77 -25.04
N LYS A 69 -5.83 -2.59 -25.12
CA LYS A 69 -7.22 -2.23 -24.79
C LYS A 69 -7.96 -3.41 -24.17
N SER A 70 -8.91 -3.09 -23.32
CA SER A 70 -9.91 -4.00 -22.79
C SER A 70 -11.28 -3.67 -23.34
N GLY A 71 -12.32 -4.39 -22.96
CA GLY A 71 -13.71 -4.01 -23.25
C GLY A 71 -14.09 -2.64 -22.70
N LYS A 72 -13.38 -2.13 -21.69
CA LYS A 72 -13.53 -0.76 -21.14
C LYS A 72 -12.85 0.32 -22.01
N GLY A 73 -12.14 -0.05 -23.08
CA GLY A 73 -11.38 0.85 -23.94
C GLY A 73 -9.87 0.81 -23.73
N PRO A 74 -9.11 1.82 -24.19
CA PRO A 74 -7.66 1.86 -24.07
C PRO A 74 -7.19 1.74 -22.61
N CYS A 75 -6.07 1.04 -22.40
CA CYS A 75 -5.51 0.79 -21.07
C CYS A 75 -4.73 1.99 -20.46
N CYS A 76 -4.97 3.20 -20.97
CA CYS A 76 -4.21 4.40 -20.61
C CYS A 76 -2.75 4.32 -21.08
N SER A 77 -1.86 5.11 -20.47
CA SER A 77 -0.47 5.04 -20.85
C SER A 77 0.20 3.78 -20.24
N ASP A 78 1.25 3.35 -20.87
CA ASP A 78 2.11 2.28 -20.37
C ASP A 78 2.66 2.56 -18.95
N ALA A 79 2.86 3.85 -18.63
CA ALA A 79 3.33 4.29 -17.33
C ALA A 79 2.36 4.01 -16.17
N ASP A 80 1.07 3.84 -16.47
CA ASP A 80 0.03 3.62 -15.45
C ASP A 80 -0.20 2.13 -15.13
N GLY A 81 0.41 1.23 -15.89
CA GLY A 81 0.35 -0.20 -15.64
C GLY A 81 1.31 -0.62 -14.52
N THR A 82 0.87 -1.58 -13.72
CA THR A 82 1.65 -2.14 -12.63
C THR A 82 1.80 -3.64 -12.80
N ALA A 83 3.02 -4.16 -12.64
CA ALA A 83 3.26 -5.60 -12.58
C ALA A 83 2.77 -6.15 -11.25
N VAL A 84 2.08 -7.28 -11.30
CA VAL A 84 1.52 -7.97 -10.14
C VAL A 84 2.26 -9.29 -9.95
N SER A 85 2.63 -9.61 -8.71
CA SER A 85 3.26 -10.89 -8.40
C SER A 85 2.23 -12.02 -8.43
N ASP A 86 2.68 -13.26 -8.65
CA ASP A 86 1.78 -14.41 -8.79
C ASP A 86 0.95 -14.70 -7.53
N VAL A 87 1.43 -14.29 -6.37
CA VAL A 87 0.69 -14.42 -5.09
C VAL A 87 -0.39 -13.35 -4.90
N ASP A 88 -0.37 -12.32 -5.73
CA ASP A 88 -1.25 -11.16 -5.63
C ASP A 88 -2.37 -11.15 -6.67
N TRP A 89 -2.59 -12.27 -7.36
CA TRP A 89 -3.74 -12.45 -8.22
C TRP A 89 -4.24 -13.88 -8.20
N GLN A 90 -5.49 -14.08 -8.52
CA GLN A 90 -6.17 -15.37 -8.53
C GLN A 90 -7.11 -15.47 -9.72
N SER A 91 -7.28 -16.70 -10.21
CA SER A 91 -8.30 -17.03 -11.20
C SER A 91 -9.20 -18.14 -10.66
N ALA A 92 -10.52 -17.94 -10.72
CA ALA A 92 -11.50 -18.94 -10.36
C ALA A 92 -12.72 -18.84 -11.28
N ASN A 93 -13.09 -19.94 -11.93
CA ASN A 93 -14.28 -20.02 -12.81
C ASN A 93 -14.29 -18.98 -13.95
N GLY A 94 -13.11 -18.61 -14.48
CA GLY A 94 -12.97 -17.61 -15.52
C GLY A 94 -12.99 -16.16 -15.06
N HIS A 95 -13.14 -15.91 -13.77
CA HIS A 95 -13.05 -14.59 -13.15
C HIS A 95 -11.70 -14.39 -12.50
N TYR A 96 -11.27 -13.15 -12.39
CA TYR A 96 -9.99 -12.76 -11.82
C TYR A 96 -10.17 -11.85 -10.62
N ARG A 97 -9.23 -11.95 -9.67
CA ARG A 97 -9.07 -11.02 -8.56
C ARG A 97 -7.61 -10.63 -8.45
N VAL A 98 -7.36 -9.40 -8.07
CA VAL A 98 -6.00 -8.87 -7.88
C VAL A 98 -5.90 -8.21 -6.51
N ARG A 99 -4.75 -8.37 -5.84
CA ARG A 99 -4.49 -7.70 -4.58
C ARG A 99 -3.64 -6.46 -4.83
N LEU A 100 -4.20 -5.29 -4.53
CA LEU A 100 -3.55 -4.00 -4.63
C LEU A 100 -3.62 -3.30 -3.29
N ASP A 101 -2.50 -2.76 -2.83
CA ASP A 101 -2.40 -2.04 -1.55
C ASP A 101 -2.94 -2.85 -0.35
N GLY A 102 -2.83 -4.20 -0.43
CA GLY A 102 -3.31 -5.13 0.61
C GLY A 102 -4.78 -5.55 0.50
N GLU A 103 -5.55 -4.98 -0.42
CA GLU A 103 -6.96 -5.25 -0.63
C GLU A 103 -7.18 -6.11 -1.88
N TRP A 104 -8.08 -7.11 -1.79
CA TRP A 104 -8.50 -7.91 -2.91
C TRP A 104 -9.62 -7.24 -3.70
N ILE A 105 -9.37 -6.98 -4.97
CA ILE A 105 -10.29 -6.31 -5.88
C ILE A 105 -10.69 -7.30 -6.97
N ASP A 106 -12.00 -7.44 -7.21
CA ASP A 106 -12.50 -8.23 -8.32
C ASP A 106 -12.24 -7.50 -9.62
N VAL A 107 -11.72 -8.24 -10.60
CA VAL A 107 -11.47 -7.72 -11.95
C VAL A 107 -12.75 -7.90 -12.76
N PRO A 108 -13.38 -6.83 -13.24
CA PRO A 108 -14.51 -6.95 -14.16
C PRO A 108 -14.11 -7.70 -15.44
N ASP A 109 -14.95 -8.59 -15.94
CA ASP A 109 -14.64 -9.40 -17.11
C ASP A 109 -14.28 -8.53 -18.34
N GLU A 110 -14.98 -7.41 -18.50
CA GLU A 110 -14.70 -6.45 -19.57
C GLU A 110 -13.36 -5.70 -19.38
N ALA A 111 -12.74 -5.78 -18.23
CA ALA A 111 -11.41 -5.23 -17.99
C ALA A 111 -10.29 -6.18 -18.44
N VAL A 112 -10.59 -7.44 -18.71
CA VAL A 112 -9.59 -8.43 -19.11
C VAL A 112 -9.13 -8.17 -20.54
N ILE A 113 -7.81 -8.10 -20.73
CA ILE A 113 -7.20 -7.98 -22.06
C ILE A 113 -7.13 -9.38 -22.66
N THR A 114 -7.64 -9.52 -23.89
CA THR A 114 -7.65 -10.79 -24.62
C THR A 114 -6.47 -10.96 -25.58
N GLU A 115 -5.67 -9.92 -25.76
CA GLU A 115 -4.44 -10.01 -26.55
C GLU A 115 -3.39 -10.89 -25.85
N SER A 116 -2.49 -11.48 -26.66
CA SER A 116 -1.38 -12.28 -26.15
C SER A 116 -0.46 -11.45 -25.25
N ASN A 117 -0.23 -11.93 -24.05
CA ASN A 117 0.70 -11.31 -23.12
C ASN A 117 2.15 -11.51 -23.59
N ARG A 118 2.78 -10.43 -24.07
CA ARG A 118 4.16 -10.46 -24.58
C ARG A 118 5.22 -10.36 -23.49
N VAL A 119 4.83 -9.93 -22.29
CA VAL A 119 5.76 -9.77 -21.15
C VAL A 119 5.75 -10.97 -20.21
N GLY A 120 4.77 -11.88 -20.34
CA GLY A 120 4.65 -13.12 -19.55
C GLY A 120 4.17 -12.91 -18.11
N ARG A 121 4.34 -11.73 -17.54
CA ARG A 121 3.92 -11.39 -16.17
C ARG A 121 2.51 -10.78 -16.14
N THR A 122 1.84 -10.92 -15.00
CA THR A 122 0.54 -10.28 -14.78
C THR A 122 0.68 -8.78 -14.70
N MET A 123 -0.19 -8.06 -15.38
CA MET A 123 -0.21 -6.59 -15.41
C MET A 123 -1.62 -6.07 -15.10
N VAL A 124 -1.70 -4.95 -14.38
CA VAL A 124 -2.95 -4.29 -14.03
C VAL A 124 -2.85 -2.77 -14.22
N TRP A 125 -3.93 -2.15 -14.68
CA TRP A 125 -4.10 -0.71 -14.80
C TRP A 125 -5.22 -0.27 -13.87
N PRO A 126 -4.89 0.09 -12.62
CA PRO A 126 -5.88 0.54 -11.66
C PRO A 126 -6.25 2.01 -11.88
N LEU A 127 -7.51 2.33 -11.71
CA LEU A 127 -8.01 3.70 -11.59
C LEU A 127 -8.31 3.97 -10.11
N ARG A 128 -7.56 4.87 -9.51
CA ARG A 128 -7.76 5.29 -8.13
C ARG A 128 -8.63 6.53 -8.07
N GLY A 129 -9.77 6.43 -7.39
CA GLY A 129 -10.72 7.52 -7.23
C GLY A 129 -11.17 7.65 -5.78
N TYR A 130 -11.95 8.68 -5.48
CA TYR A 130 -12.49 8.92 -4.14
C TYR A 130 -13.47 7.81 -3.68
N MET A 131 -14.01 7.03 -4.60
CA MET A 131 -14.88 5.88 -4.32
C MET A 131 -14.12 4.55 -4.22
N GLY A 132 -12.79 4.58 -4.21
CA GLY A 132 -11.93 3.41 -4.16
C GLY A 132 -11.20 3.14 -5.47
N THR A 133 -10.56 1.96 -5.54
CA THR A 133 -9.81 1.51 -6.71
C THR A 133 -10.68 0.62 -7.59
N THR A 134 -10.68 0.92 -8.89
CA THR A 134 -11.31 0.08 -9.92
C THR A 134 -10.27 -0.36 -10.95
N ILE A 135 -10.55 -1.45 -11.68
CA ILE A 135 -9.63 -1.97 -12.69
C ILE A 135 -10.09 -1.52 -14.08
N ARG A 136 -9.20 -0.78 -14.77
CA ARG A 136 -9.38 -0.36 -16.17
C ARG A 136 -9.02 -1.48 -17.13
N CYS A 137 -7.85 -2.08 -16.90
CA CYS A 137 -7.34 -3.18 -17.69
C CYS A 137 -6.63 -4.18 -16.78
N PHE A 138 -6.70 -5.45 -17.15
CA PHE A 138 -6.01 -6.55 -16.50
C PHE A 138 -5.50 -7.52 -17.56
N MET A 139 -4.24 -7.86 -17.50
CA MET A 139 -3.60 -8.83 -18.38
C MET A 139 -3.08 -9.97 -17.50
N PRO A 140 -3.69 -11.15 -17.57
CA PRO A 140 -3.19 -12.30 -16.80
C PRO A 140 -1.82 -12.73 -17.30
N GLY A 141 -0.98 -13.15 -16.35
CA GLY A 141 0.32 -13.76 -16.63
C GLY A 141 0.16 -15.15 -17.23
N SER A 142 1.25 -15.66 -17.81
CA SER A 142 1.32 -17.06 -18.18
C SER A 142 1.45 -17.90 -16.91
N MET A 143 0.44 -18.68 -16.57
CA MET A 143 0.58 -19.68 -15.54
C MET A 143 1.50 -20.78 -16.08
N THR A 144 2.70 -20.88 -15.57
CA THR A 144 3.65 -21.97 -15.83
C THR A 144 3.55 -23.03 -14.74
#